data_7e504288165d1c830efa64bb454c2727
#
_entry.id   7e504288165d1c830efa64bb454c2727
#
_cell.length_a   1.000
_cell.length_b   1.000
_cell.length_c   1.000
_cell.angle_alpha   90.00
_cell.angle_beta   90.00
_cell.angle_gamma   90.00
#
_symmetry.space_group_name_H-M   'P 1'
#
loop_
_entity.id
_entity.type
_entity.pdbx_description
1 polymer ?
#
loop_
_entity_poly.entity_id
_entity_poly.type
_entity_poly.pdbx_seq_one_letter_code
_entity_poly.pdbx_strand_id
1 'polypeptide(L)'
;MKKVYFDNAATTRIDDSVLEEMNLVMKESYGNPSSTHGYGRESRVIIEKARKSIANEFNVQPSEIIFTSGGTESDNIVLMSAVQDLKVKTIITTEIEHHAVLNMVKHLKERHSVDIKFLKINNCGQISLKDLRNALDSVNSRVLVTLMHVNNEIGSIT
;
A
#
# COMPACT_ATOMS: atom_id res chain seq x y z
N MET A 1 24.90 -19.24 22.61
CA MET A 1 23.59 -18.60 22.85
C MET A 1 22.84 -18.55 21.52
N LYS A 2 21.57 -19.05 21.47
CA LYS A 2 20.74 -18.95 20.26
C LYS A 2 20.25 -17.51 20.15
N LYS A 3 20.56 -16.83 19.02
CA LYS A 3 20.02 -15.49 18.74
C LYS A 3 18.53 -15.60 18.40
N VAL A 4 17.71 -14.76 18.97
CA VAL A 4 16.26 -14.68 18.69
C VAL A 4 15.95 -13.28 18.21
N TYR A 5 15.20 -13.17 17.11
CA TYR A 5 14.73 -11.90 16.54
C TYR A 5 13.26 -11.73 16.85
N PHE A 6 12.88 -10.63 17.51
CA PHE A 6 11.53 -10.35 17.96
C PHE A 6 10.89 -9.12 17.29
N ASP A 7 11.56 -8.54 16.30
CA ASP A 7 11.08 -7.34 15.61
C ASP A 7 10.53 -7.64 14.21
N ASN A 8 9.78 -8.74 14.09
CA ASN A 8 9.16 -9.14 12.82
C ASN A 8 8.07 -8.17 12.34
N ALA A 9 7.56 -7.29 13.20
CA ALA A 9 6.65 -6.21 12.83
C ALA A 9 7.34 -5.17 11.94
N ALA A 10 8.63 -4.94 12.12
CA ALA A 10 9.40 -4.00 11.31
C ALA A 10 9.99 -4.66 10.06
N THR A 11 10.61 -5.85 10.20
CA THR A 11 11.27 -6.55 9.09
C THR A 11 11.20 -8.05 9.25
N THR A 12 11.28 -8.77 8.15
CA THR A 12 11.41 -10.23 8.12
C THR A 12 12.62 -10.64 7.27
N ARG A 13 13.17 -11.83 7.53
CA ARG A 13 14.20 -12.39 6.67
C ARG A 13 13.61 -12.66 5.28
N ILE A 14 14.39 -12.34 4.25
CA ILE A 14 14.05 -12.73 2.88
C ILE A 14 14.11 -14.24 2.77
N ASP A 15 13.12 -14.86 2.14
CA ASP A 15 13.14 -16.29 1.83
C ASP A 15 14.30 -16.65 0.93
N ASP A 16 14.94 -17.81 1.17
CA ASP A 16 16.17 -18.19 0.47
C ASP A 16 15.90 -18.35 -1.03
N SER A 17 14.74 -18.86 -1.46
CA SER A 17 14.36 -18.98 -2.87
C SER A 17 14.19 -17.61 -3.55
N VAL A 18 13.66 -16.63 -2.83
CA VAL A 18 13.54 -15.25 -3.32
C VAL A 18 14.91 -14.62 -3.48
N LEU A 19 15.81 -14.83 -2.50
CA LEU A 19 17.18 -14.31 -2.56
C LEU A 19 17.96 -14.90 -3.74
N GLU A 20 17.81 -16.20 -4.00
CA GLU A 20 18.44 -16.87 -5.15
C GLU A 20 17.96 -16.27 -6.47
N GLU A 21 16.65 -16.10 -6.65
CA GLU A 21 16.06 -15.48 -7.86
C GLU A 21 16.51 -14.03 -8.03
N MET A 22 16.53 -13.24 -6.94
CA MET A 22 17.04 -11.86 -6.98
C MET A 22 18.50 -11.82 -7.45
N ASN A 23 19.36 -12.69 -6.92
CA ASN A 23 20.75 -12.75 -7.32
C ASN A 23 20.91 -13.11 -8.80
N LEU A 24 20.14 -14.08 -9.30
CA LEU A 24 20.13 -14.49 -10.70
C LEU A 24 19.72 -13.31 -11.60
N VAL A 25 18.60 -12.68 -11.31
CA VAL A 25 18.08 -11.54 -12.11
C VAL A 25 19.06 -10.36 -12.10
N MET A 26 19.61 -9.99 -10.93
CA MET A 26 20.59 -8.89 -10.84
C MET A 26 21.87 -9.17 -11.63
N LYS A 27 22.32 -10.43 -11.69
CA LYS A 27 23.52 -10.81 -12.40
C LYS A 27 23.31 -10.88 -13.92
N GLU A 28 22.20 -11.41 -14.37
CA GLU A 28 21.99 -11.76 -15.77
C GLU A 28 21.12 -10.77 -16.54
N SER A 29 20.21 -10.05 -15.85
CA SER A 29 19.18 -9.22 -16.49
C SER A 29 19.32 -7.73 -16.15
N TYR A 30 20.50 -7.17 -16.34
CA TYR A 30 20.86 -5.79 -16.01
C TYR A 30 20.42 -4.75 -17.07
N GLY A 31 19.75 -5.16 -18.14
CA GLY A 31 19.31 -4.25 -19.21
C GLY A 31 18.20 -3.31 -18.74
N ASN A 32 18.23 -2.06 -19.23
CA ASN A 32 17.13 -1.13 -18.99
C ASN A 32 15.86 -1.62 -19.70
N PRO A 33 14.76 -1.91 -18.99
CA PRO A 33 13.53 -2.43 -19.59
C PRO A 33 12.84 -1.45 -20.57
N SER A 34 13.22 -0.17 -20.57
CA SER A 34 12.73 0.82 -21.53
C SER A 34 13.50 0.81 -22.86
N SER A 35 14.64 0.13 -22.92
CA SER A 35 15.46 0.06 -24.14
C SER A 35 14.87 -0.90 -25.17
N THR A 36 15.09 -0.59 -26.46
CA THR A 36 14.57 -1.37 -27.59
C THR A 36 15.46 -2.54 -28.02
N HIS A 37 16.71 -2.59 -27.54
CA HIS A 37 17.66 -3.67 -27.85
C HIS A 37 17.39 -4.94 -27.01
N GLY A 38 18.09 -6.04 -27.31
CA GLY A 38 17.88 -7.38 -26.73
C GLY A 38 17.86 -7.38 -25.19
N TYR A 39 18.89 -6.85 -24.56
CA TYR A 39 18.98 -6.79 -23.09
C TYR A 39 17.80 -6.08 -22.42
N GLY A 40 17.32 -4.97 -23.01
CA GLY A 40 16.16 -4.25 -22.49
C GLY A 40 14.86 -5.06 -22.63
N ARG A 41 14.68 -5.76 -23.76
CA ARG A 41 13.53 -6.64 -23.97
C ARG A 41 13.51 -7.82 -23.00
N GLU A 42 14.66 -8.42 -22.69
CA GLU A 42 14.78 -9.52 -21.73
C GLU A 42 14.37 -9.07 -20.33
N SER A 43 14.89 -7.93 -19.86
CA SER A 43 14.50 -7.36 -18.56
C SER A 43 12.99 -7.03 -18.52
N ARG A 44 12.44 -6.48 -19.60
CA ARG A 44 11.00 -6.21 -19.71
C ARG A 44 10.16 -7.48 -19.61
N VAL A 45 10.59 -8.57 -20.26
CA VAL A 45 9.88 -9.87 -20.20
C VAL A 45 9.77 -10.38 -18.77
N ILE A 46 10.84 -10.25 -17.97
CA ILE A 46 10.83 -10.68 -16.56
C ILE A 46 9.81 -9.87 -15.76
N ILE A 47 9.83 -8.54 -15.90
CA ILE A 47 8.89 -7.65 -15.20
C ILE A 47 7.43 -7.98 -15.58
N GLU A 48 7.16 -8.16 -16.89
CA GLU A 48 5.80 -8.43 -17.35
C GLU A 48 5.32 -9.85 -16.97
N LYS A 49 6.21 -10.84 -16.85
CA LYS A 49 5.87 -12.15 -16.29
C LYS A 49 5.47 -12.03 -14.82
N ALA A 50 6.26 -11.32 -14.00
CA ALA A 50 5.94 -11.06 -12.59
C ALA A 50 4.59 -10.33 -12.46
N ARG A 51 4.37 -9.28 -13.26
CA ARG A 51 3.11 -8.53 -13.31
C ARG A 51 1.90 -9.43 -13.59
N LYS A 52 2.01 -10.28 -14.63
CA LYS A 52 0.95 -11.24 -14.99
C LYS A 52 0.69 -12.25 -13.89
N SER A 53 1.75 -12.78 -13.27
CA SER A 53 1.60 -13.73 -12.16
C SER A 53 0.83 -13.12 -10.99
N ILE A 54 1.20 -11.90 -10.57
CA ILE A 54 0.51 -11.18 -9.50
C ILE A 54 -0.95 -10.88 -9.89
N ALA A 55 -1.18 -10.41 -11.11
CA ALA A 55 -2.53 -10.11 -11.59
C ALA A 55 -3.45 -11.35 -11.56
N ASN A 56 -2.93 -12.52 -11.92
CA ASN A 56 -3.67 -13.78 -11.87
C ASN A 56 -4.07 -14.15 -10.43
N GLU A 57 -3.16 -13.98 -9.44
CA GLU A 57 -3.48 -14.26 -8.03
C GLU A 57 -4.59 -13.36 -7.49
N PHE A 58 -4.64 -12.11 -7.93
CA PHE A 58 -5.68 -11.16 -7.55
C PHE A 58 -6.92 -11.18 -8.46
N ASN A 59 -6.92 -12.01 -9.52
CA ASN A 59 -7.99 -12.05 -10.52
C ASN A 59 -8.30 -10.65 -11.14
N VAL A 60 -7.25 -9.93 -11.49
CA VAL A 60 -7.31 -8.59 -12.12
C VAL A 60 -6.53 -8.56 -13.42
N GLN A 61 -6.64 -7.46 -14.18
CA GLN A 61 -5.84 -7.27 -15.40
C GLN A 61 -4.39 -6.89 -15.05
N PRO A 62 -3.39 -7.32 -15.83
CA PRO A 62 -2.00 -6.91 -15.61
C PRO A 62 -1.79 -5.40 -15.59
N SER A 63 -2.61 -4.62 -16.32
CA SER A 63 -2.58 -3.15 -16.32
C SER A 63 -3.01 -2.50 -15.00
N GLU A 64 -3.66 -3.27 -14.11
CA GLU A 64 -4.09 -2.80 -12.78
C GLU A 64 -3.00 -3.02 -11.72
N ILE A 65 -1.91 -3.72 -12.05
CA ILE A 65 -0.76 -3.92 -11.15
C ILE A 65 0.27 -2.82 -11.40
N ILE A 66 0.58 -2.07 -10.37
CA ILE A 66 1.59 -1.00 -10.40
C ILE A 66 2.70 -1.35 -9.41
N PHE A 67 3.93 -1.47 -9.90
CA PHE A 67 5.10 -1.66 -9.05
C PHE A 67 5.55 -0.33 -8.46
N THR A 68 5.80 -0.31 -7.16
CA THR A 68 6.30 0.84 -6.41
C THR A 68 7.55 0.46 -5.63
N SER A 69 8.23 1.43 -5.06
CA SER A 69 9.40 1.19 -4.20
C SER A 69 9.03 0.59 -2.82
N GLY A 70 7.74 0.62 -2.45
CA GLY A 70 7.25 0.08 -1.18
C GLY A 70 5.87 0.61 -0.79
N GLY A 71 5.35 0.16 0.36
CA GLY A 71 4.02 0.51 0.86
C GLY A 71 3.82 2.02 1.01
N THR A 72 4.82 2.75 1.51
CA THR A 72 4.74 4.21 1.65
C THR A 72 4.45 4.92 0.33
N GLU A 73 5.13 4.53 -0.75
CA GLU A 73 4.85 5.11 -2.06
C GLU A 73 3.46 4.71 -2.56
N SER A 74 3.07 3.46 -2.38
CA SER A 74 1.74 2.97 -2.77
C SER A 74 0.63 3.74 -2.08
N ASP A 75 0.70 3.89 -0.75
CA ASP A 75 -0.28 4.64 0.04
C ASP A 75 -0.36 6.09 -0.42
N ASN A 76 0.79 6.73 -0.64
CA ASN A 76 0.85 8.12 -1.07
C ASN A 76 0.26 8.33 -2.46
N ILE A 77 0.54 7.43 -3.41
CA ILE A 77 -0.05 7.47 -4.76
C ILE A 77 -1.57 7.34 -4.67
N VAL A 78 -2.07 6.34 -3.93
CA VAL A 78 -3.53 6.10 -3.82
C VAL A 78 -4.24 7.29 -3.19
N LEU A 79 -3.73 7.80 -2.06
CA LEU A 79 -4.34 8.92 -1.34
C LEU A 79 -4.32 10.21 -2.17
N MET A 80 -3.19 10.50 -2.82
CA MET A 80 -3.06 11.68 -3.67
C MET A 80 -3.98 11.59 -4.89
N SER A 81 -3.99 10.47 -5.61
CA SER A 81 -4.84 10.27 -6.78
C SER A 81 -6.33 10.31 -6.41
N ALA A 82 -6.72 9.76 -5.26
CA ALA A 82 -8.09 9.86 -4.77
C ALA A 82 -8.55 11.32 -4.65
N VAL A 83 -7.70 12.20 -4.15
CA VAL A 83 -8.01 13.61 -3.98
C VAL A 83 -7.90 14.38 -5.30
N GLN A 84 -6.80 14.19 -6.04
CA GLN A 84 -6.53 14.97 -7.25
C GLN A 84 -7.34 14.52 -8.46
N ASP A 85 -7.47 13.21 -8.69
CA ASP A 85 -8.11 12.65 -9.89
C ASP A 85 -9.57 12.33 -9.64
N LEU A 86 -9.88 11.64 -8.54
CA LEU A 86 -11.25 11.24 -8.20
C LEU A 86 -12.03 12.32 -7.45
N LYS A 87 -11.40 13.45 -7.11
CA LYS A 87 -12.04 14.61 -6.44
C LYS A 87 -12.66 14.25 -5.08
N VAL A 88 -12.03 13.35 -4.35
CA VAL A 88 -12.41 13.05 -2.95
C VAL A 88 -12.28 14.31 -2.10
N LYS A 89 -13.29 14.58 -1.28
CA LYS A 89 -13.35 15.76 -0.39
C LYS A 89 -13.28 15.38 1.08
N THR A 90 -13.54 14.13 1.41
CA THR A 90 -13.48 13.64 2.79
C THR A 90 -12.74 12.31 2.83
N ILE A 91 -11.80 12.18 3.76
CA ILE A 91 -11.13 10.91 4.08
C ILE A 91 -11.57 10.47 5.48
N ILE A 92 -12.02 9.23 5.58
CA ILE A 92 -12.34 8.58 6.85
C ILE A 92 -11.24 7.57 7.15
N THR A 93 -10.63 7.65 8.33
CA THR A 93 -9.47 6.85 8.72
C THR A 93 -9.43 6.65 10.24
N THR A 94 -8.37 6.07 10.78
CA THR A 94 -8.13 5.92 12.22
C THR A 94 -6.81 6.56 12.63
N GLU A 95 -6.63 6.82 13.93
CA GLU A 95 -5.36 7.35 14.48
C GLU A 95 -4.26 6.30 14.59
N ILE A 96 -4.59 5.01 14.40
CA ILE A 96 -3.64 3.89 14.47
C ILE A 96 -3.14 3.42 13.10
N GLU A 97 -3.38 4.21 12.06
CA GLU A 97 -2.84 3.94 10.73
C GLU A 97 -1.30 4.05 10.70
N HIS A 98 -0.69 3.41 9.72
CA HIS A 98 0.74 3.57 9.46
C HIS A 98 1.09 5.04 9.16
N HIS A 99 2.27 5.48 9.57
CA HIS A 99 2.74 6.86 9.36
C HIS A 99 2.70 7.31 7.89
N ALA A 100 2.85 6.41 6.93
CA ALA A 100 2.71 6.71 5.50
C ALA A 100 1.33 7.29 5.19
N VAL A 101 0.27 6.72 5.79
CA VAL A 101 -1.12 7.18 5.65
C VAL A 101 -1.35 8.46 6.44
N LEU A 102 -0.98 8.49 7.75
CA LEU A 102 -1.23 9.64 8.62
C LEU A 102 -0.55 10.92 8.13
N ASN A 103 0.71 10.84 7.69
CA ASN A 103 1.44 11.99 7.18
C ASN A 103 0.82 12.51 5.87
N MET A 104 0.42 11.61 4.97
CA MET A 104 -0.24 12.01 3.71
C MET A 104 -1.62 12.62 3.97
N VAL A 105 -2.42 12.04 4.86
CA VAL A 105 -3.73 12.58 5.25
C VAL A 105 -3.60 13.99 5.83
N LYS A 106 -2.60 14.24 6.68
CA LYS A 106 -2.29 15.57 7.21
C LYS A 106 -1.91 16.54 6.08
N HIS A 107 -1.03 16.13 5.18
CA HIS A 107 -0.63 16.92 4.01
C HIS A 107 -1.84 17.29 3.13
N LEU A 108 -2.72 16.33 2.85
CA LEU A 108 -3.93 16.55 2.04
C LEU A 108 -4.90 17.52 2.71
N LYS A 109 -5.06 17.44 4.03
CA LYS A 109 -5.84 18.41 4.79
C LYS A 109 -5.30 19.83 4.66
N GLU A 110 -3.99 20.00 4.83
CA GLU A 110 -3.34 21.31 4.81
C GLU A 110 -3.25 21.95 3.40
N ARG A 111 -3.02 21.13 2.37
CA ARG A 111 -2.72 21.62 1.02
C ARG A 111 -3.87 21.51 0.02
N HIS A 112 -4.81 20.60 0.25
CA HIS A 112 -5.91 20.32 -0.68
C HIS A 112 -7.30 20.54 -0.07
N SER A 113 -7.39 21.08 1.14
CA SER A 113 -8.65 21.36 1.84
C SER A 113 -9.58 20.13 1.92
N VAL A 114 -8.98 18.97 2.18
CA VAL A 114 -9.70 17.71 2.38
C VAL A 114 -10.14 17.63 3.84
N ASP A 115 -11.38 17.29 4.08
CA ASP A 115 -11.89 17.03 5.43
C ASP A 115 -11.44 15.63 5.90
N ILE A 116 -11.00 15.51 7.16
CA ILE A 116 -10.53 14.25 7.73
C ILE A 116 -11.40 13.89 8.91
N LYS A 117 -11.97 12.69 8.87
CA LYS A 117 -12.76 12.10 9.94
C LYS A 117 -12.04 10.89 10.52
N PHE A 118 -11.62 11.01 11.78
CA PHE A 118 -11.03 9.88 12.51
C PHE A 118 -12.14 9.08 13.19
N LEU A 119 -12.20 7.78 12.89
CA LEU A 119 -13.06 6.85 13.59
C LEU A 119 -12.45 6.51 14.96
N LYS A 120 -13.31 6.40 15.96
CA LYS A 120 -12.89 5.91 17.26
C LYS A 120 -12.62 4.42 17.21
N ILE A 121 -11.58 4.01 17.91
CA ILE A 121 -11.24 2.60 18.12
C ILE A 121 -11.59 2.19 19.55
N ASN A 122 -11.91 0.93 19.73
CA ASN A 122 -12.10 0.34 21.05
C ASN A 122 -10.75 -0.06 21.70
N ASN A 123 -10.79 -0.58 22.91
CA ASN A 123 -9.57 -1.01 23.63
C ASN A 123 -8.84 -2.19 22.96
N CYS A 124 -9.45 -2.85 21.97
CA CYS A 124 -8.84 -3.90 21.16
C CYS A 124 -8.32 -3.39 19.80
N GLY A 125 -8.32 -2.09 19.59
CA GLY A 125 -7.86 -1.47 18.32
C GLY A 125 -8.82 -1.66 17.15
N GLN A 126 -10.10 -1.95 17.39
CA GLN A 126 -11.10 -2.19 16.34
C GLN A 126 -12.04 -1.00 16.19
N ILE A 127 -12.50 -0.77 14.98
CA ILE A 127 -13.53 0.23 14.67
C ILE A 127 -14.94 -0.31 14.92
N SER A 128 -15.88 0.61 15.12
CA SER A 128 -17.31 0.31 15.12
C SER A 128 -17.88 0.49 13.71
N LEU A 129 -18.45 -0.55 13.12
CA LEU A 129 -19.15 -0.45 11.82
C LEU A 129 -20.33 0.52 11.87
N LYS A 130 -20.96 0.68 13.06
CA LYS A 130 -22.01 1.70 13.26
C LYS A 130 -21.44 3.11 13.13
N ASP A 131 -20.27 3.37 13.73
CA ASP A 131 -19.64 4.69 13.66
C ASP A 131 -19.12 4.99 12.25
N LEU A 132 -18.59 3.99 11.54
CA LEU A 132 -18.23 4.11 10.13
C LEU A 132 -19.47 4.48 9.28
N ARG A 133 -20.61 3.79 9.48
CA ARG A 133 -21.85 4.09 8.76
C ARG A 133 -22.33 5.51 9.06
N ASN A 134 -22.36 5.91 10.32
CA ASN A 134 -22.72 7.26 10.71
C ASN A 134 -21.80 8.33 10.09
N ALA A 135 -20.50 8.04 10.03
CA ALA A 135 -19.53 8.93 9.40
C ALA A 135 -19.78 9.07 7.89
N LEU A 136 -20.08 7.97 7.20
CA LEU A 136 -20.45 7.97 5.78
C LEU A 136 -21.76 8.73 5.53
N ASP A 137 -22.79 8.46 6.30
CA ASP A 137 -24.12 9.11 6.17
C ASP A 137 -24.07 10.64 6.44
N SER A 138 -23.06 11.09 7.18
CA SER A 138 -22.85 12.51 7.50
C SER A 138 -22.16 13.30 6.39
N VAL A 139 -21.79 12.67 5.27
CA VAL A 139 -21.02 13.29 4.17
C VAL A 139 -21.78 13.18 2.86
N ASN A 140 -22.01 14.34 2.21
CA ASN A 140 -22.69 14.42 0.91
C ASN A 140 -21.72 14.53 -0.28
N SER A 141 -20.41 14.39 -0.02
CA SER A 141 -19.37 14.46 -1.06
C SER A 141 -18.72 13.09 -1.29
N ARG A 142 -17.86 13.02 -2.30
CA ARG A 142 -17.09 11.79 -2.53
C ARG A 142 -16.14 11.54 -1.36
N VAL A 143 -16.16 10.31 -0.84
CA VAL A 143 -15.42 9.86 0.35
C VAL A 143 -14.43 8.79 -0.01
N LEU A 144 -13.25 8.83 0.60
CA LEU A 144 -12.33 7.70 0.69
C LEU A 144 -12.34 7.16 2.12
N VAL A 145 -12.50 5.86 2.28
CA VAL A 145 -12.24 5.16 3.54
C VAL A 145 -10.89 4.45 3.41
N THR A 146 -9.98 4.72 4.32
CA THR A 146 -8.68 4.07 4.40
C THR A 146 -8.47 3.53 5.81
N LEU A 147 -8.32 2.21 5.92
CA LEU A 147 -8.22 1.50 7.19
C LEU A 147 -7.18 0.38 7.05
N MET A 148 -6.29 0.29 8.01
CA MET A 148 -5.33 -0.80 8.10
C MET A 148 -6.07 -2.11 8.43
N HIS A 149 -5.92 -3.14 7.58
CA HIS A 149 -6.57 -4.42 7.80
C HIS A 149 -5.99 -5.16 9.02
N VAL A 150 -4.67 -5.21 9.11
CA VAL A 150 -3.95 -5.79 10.26
C VAL A 150 -2.94 -4.77 10.76
N ASN A 151 -3.09 -4.34 12.01
CA ASN A 151 -2.13 -3.42 12.60
C ASN A 151 -0.91 -4.19 13.10
N ASN A 152 0.26 -3.88 12.55
CA ASN A 152 1.51 -4.57 12.85
C ASN A 152 2.08 -4.26 14.25
N GLU A 153 1.67 -3.17 14.89
CA GLU A 153 2.17 -2.76 16.21
C GLU A 153 1.35 -3.38 17.34
N ILE A 154 0.02 -3.37 17.21
CA ILE A 154 -0.90 -3.85 18.26
C ILE A 154 -1.55 -5.20 17.93
N GLY A 155 -1.36 -5.72 16.71
CA GLY A 155 -1.88 -7.03 16.28
C GLY A 155 -3.41 -7.10 16.13
N SER A 156 -4.11 -5.95 16.09
CA SER A 156 -5.55 -5.92 15.85
C SER A 156 -5.87 -6.20 14.37
N ILE A 157 -7.01 -6.83 14.15
CA ILE A 157 -7.61 -7.03 12.82
C ILE A 157 -8.89 -6.20 12.76
N THR A 158 -8.97 -5.33 11.75
CA THR A 158 -10.09 -4.41 11.53
C THR A 158 -11.12 -5.02 10.60
#